data_5c5971a249c38bfc64705e97de56e655
#
_entry.id   5c5971a249c38bfc64705e97de56e655
#
_cell.length_a   1.000
_cell.length_b   1.000
_cell.length_c   1.000
_cell.angle_alpha   90.00
_cell.angle_beta   90.00
_cell.angle_gamma   90.00
#
_symmetry.space_group_name_H-M   'P 1'
#
loop_
_entity.id
_entity.type
_entity.pdbx_description
1 polymer ?
#
loop_
_entity_poly.entity_id
_entity_poly.type
_entity_poly.pdbx_seq_one_letter_code
_entity_poly.pdbx_strand_id
1 'polypeptide(L)'
;MRKALMTLAIAGSLFAQAPLQYPETRKDAVVDDYFGTKVADPYRWLEDDNSAETKAWVEAQNKVAFGYLNAIPERDAIKARLTKLYNYEKYTAPFQQGGRYFYSYNKGLEPQAKFYWTEGLRGEPKVLIDPNTLSKDGTVALSGLSITHDGKLAAYALAEAGSDWITWHVRDVATGKDLPDVIQWSKASGASWLKDGSGFYYSRYDAPKEGDALKGINQNHQVFFHKLGTPQSEDVLVYKRADHPDWYLGAGVSDDGRWLVISAGKGTDPKTSLFIRDLSKAGSKVEPLLDTMDASYSVIGNDKDTFFVMTDKDAPRYRLVAIRAGHAEPAQWKELIPEAKGRDVLDGVSFVGNQFVANWMHDAHTRVTFHDLKGKETRDLSLPAIGTAGGFGGERTDMETFYTFTGFTAPPTIYRYDFKTAKSEVFRAPKVEFDPAAYETKQVFYPSKDGTKIPMFL
;
A
#
# COMPACT_ATOMS: atom_id res chain seq x y z
N MET A 1 -27.08 -19.61 73.55
CA MET A 1 -26.35 -18.61 72.73
C MET A 1 -26.59 -18.88 71.23
N ARG A 2 -27.59 -18.21 70.65
CA ARG A 2 -27.93 -18.35 69.21
C ARG A 2 -27.12 -17.30 68.40
N LYS A 3 -26.25 -17.74 67.50
CA LYS A 3 -25.56 -16.86 66.56
C LYS A 3 -26.51 -16.60 65.38
N ALA A 4 -26.93 -15.36 65.20
CA ALA A 4 -27.64 -14.93 64.03
C ALA A 4 -26.63 -14.65 62.88
N LEU A 5 -26.74 -15.39 61.80
CA LEU A 5 -26.05 -15.08 60.55
C LEU A 5 -26.87 -13.98 59.81
N MET A 6 -26.23 -12.83 59.64
CA MET A 6 -26.79 -11.72 58.86
C MET A 6 -26.27 -11.87 57.43
N THR A 7 -27.11 -12.33 56.51
CA THR A 7 -26.80 -12.45 55.08
C THR A 7 -27.03 -11.09 54.44
N LEU A 8 -25.95 -10.41 54.06
CA LEU A 8 -26.01 -9.16 53.33
C LEU A 8 -26.26 -9.49 51.84
N ALA A 9 -27.48 -9.27 51.35
CA ALA A 9 -27.81 -9.37 49.96
C ALA A 9 -27.36 -8.07 49.25
N ILE A 10 -26.28 -8.10 48.50
CA ILE A 10 -25.86 -7.05 47.57
C ILE A 10 -26.77 -7.16 46.32
N ALA A 11 -27.85 -6.39 46.29
CA ALA A 11 -28.64 -6.20 45.07
C ALA A 11 -27.84 -5.32 44.12
N GLY A 12 -27.04 -5.92 43.24
CA GLY A 12 -26.46 -5.26 42.08
C GLY A 12 -27.60 -4.88 41.11
N SER A 13 -28.00 -3.60 41.11
CA SER A 13 -28.90 -3.06 40.12
C SER A 13 -28.22 -3.13 38.73
N LEU A 14 -28.48 -4.19 37.98
CA LEU A 14 -28.25 -4.21 36.53
C LEU A 14 -29.19 -3.16 35.95
N PHE A 15 -28.71 -1.93 35.74
CA PHE A 15 -29.39 -0.97 34.91
C PHE A 15 -29.34 -1.51 33.48
N ALA A 16 -30.36 -2.24 33.07
CA ALA A 16 -30.58 -2.54 31.66
C ALA A 16 -30.77 -1.17 30.95
N GLN A 17 -29.80 -0.78 30.19
CA GLN A 17 -29.88 0.44 29.38
C GLN A 17 -31.07 0.28 28.42
N ALA A 18 -31.99 1.25 28.40
CA ALA A 18 -33.12 1.21 27.49
C ALA A 18 -32.59 1.04 26.01
N PRO A 19 -33.27 0.24 25.19
CA PRO A 19 -32.85 0.09 23.79
C PRO A 19 -32.78 1.44 23.11
N LEU A 20 -31.71 1.66 22.31
CA LEU A 20 -31.61 2.88 21.53
C LEU A 20 -32.77 2.97 20.54
N GLN A 21 -33.46 4.10 20.53
CA GLN A 21 -34.53 4.37 19.57
C GLN A 21 -33.93 5.09 18.36
N TYR A 22 -33.81 4.38 17.26
CA TYR A 22 -33.37 4.94 16.00
C TYR A 22 -34.52 5.62 15.27
N PRO A 23 -34.27 6.70 14.50
CA PRO A 23 -35.26 7.29 13.63
C PRO A 23 -35.81 6.27 12.63
N GLU A 24 -37.11 6.34 12.36
CA GLU A 24 -37.75 5.50 11.35
C GLU A 24 -37.11 5.80 9.96
N THR A 25 -36.72 4.77 9.25
CA THR A 25 -36.17 4.88 7.91
C THR A 25 -37.23 4.57 6.88
N ARG A 26 -37.52 5.51 5.99
CA ARG A 26 -38.50 5.38 4.91
C ARG A 26 -38.12 4.16 4.03
N LYS A 27 -39.13 3.39 3.63
CA LYS A 27 -38.98 2.24 2.73
C LYS A 27 -39.69 2.50 1.43
N ASP A 28 -38.96 2.31 0.32
CA ASP A 28 -39.49 2.36 -1.04
C ASP A 28 -39.83 0.98 -1.58
N ALA A 29 -40.62 0.94 -2.64
CA ALA A 29 -41.00 -0.32 -3.30
C ALA A 29 -40.04 -0.68 -4.46
N VAL A 30 -38.76 -0.32 -4.37
CA VAL A 30 -37.77 -0.62 -5.38
C VAL A 30 -37.44 -2.11 -5.35
N VAL A 31 -37.43 -2.75 -6.52
CA VAL A 31 -37.13 -4.18 -6.69
C VAL A 31 -36.28 -4.37 -7.92
N ASP A 32 -35.12 -4.97 -7.73
CA ASP A 32 -34.24 -5.38 -8.83
C ASP A 32 -34.55 -6.82 -9.30
N ASP A 33 -34.27 -7.10 -10.54
CA ASP A 33 -34.36 -8.44 -11.11
C ASP A 33 -32.97 -8.96 -11.48
N TYR A 34 -32.48 -9.91 -10.70
CA TYR A 34 -31.21 -10.59 -10.94
C TYR A 34 -31.48 -11.94 -11.59
N PHE A 35 -31.47 -11.98 -12.92
CA PHE A 35 -31.66 -13.22 -13.70
C PHE A 35 -32.94 -13.95 -13.34
N GLY A 36 -34.06 -13.25 -13.16
CA GLY A 36 -35.35 -13.79 -12.78
C GLY A 36 -35.62 -13.88 -11.29
N THR A 37 -34.64 -13.53 -10.45
CA THR A 37 -34.80 -13.42 -8.98
C THR A 37 -35.08 -11.97 -8.59
N LYS A 38 -36.27 -11.74 -8.03
CA LYS A 38 -36.69 -10.43 -7.53
C LYS A 38 -36.04 -10.14 -6.16
N VAL A 39 -35.26 -9.07 -6.06
CA VAL A 39 -34.62 -8.61 -4.83
C VAL A 39 -35.11 -7.22 -4.49
N ALA A 40 -35.77 -7.08 -3.33
CA ALA A 40 -36.25 -5.77 -2.86
C ALA A 40 -35.08 -4.93 -2.29
N ASP A 41 -35.01 -3.67 -2.70
CA ASP A 41 -34.09 -2.69 -2.14
C ASP A 41 -34.87 -1.45 -1.62
N PRO A 42 -35.45 -1.55 -0.44
CA PRO A 42 -36.29 -0.48 0.09
C PRO A 42 -35.53 0.78 0.48
N TYR A 43 -34.22 0.75 0.49
CA TYR A 43 -33.36 1.84 0.93
C TYR A 43 -32.49 2.43 -0.19
N ARG A 44 -32.80 2.15 -1.46
CA ARG A 44 -32.09 2.66 -2.64
C ARG A 44 -31.93 4.19 -2.62
N TRP A 45 -32.87 4.92 -2.06
CA TRP A 45 -32.83 6.37 -1.93
C TRP A 45 -31.62 6.89 -1.10
N LEU A 46 -31.05 6.05 -0.21
CA LEU A 46 -29.84 6.39 0.55
C LEU A 46 -28.56 6.42 -0.30
N GLU A 47 -28.57 5.86 -1.51
CA GLU A 47 -27.44 5.90 -2.42
C GLU A 47 -27.19 7.33 -2.98
N ASP A 48 -28.19 8.21 -2.93
CA ASP A 48 -27.99 9.63 -3.23
C ASP A 48 -27.53 10.38 -1.98
N ASP A 49 -26.21 10.34 -1.71
CA ASP A 49 -25.55 10.99 -0.59
C ASP A 49 -25.62 12.53 -0.64
N ASN A 50 -25.93 13.11 -1.81
CA ASN A 50 -26.10 14.55 -2.02
C ASN A 50 -27.52 15.04 -1.78
N SER A 51 -28.50 14.16 -1.73
CA SER A 51 -29.89 14.53 -1.47
C SER A 51 -30.08 15.13 -0.06
N ALA A 52 -30.99 16.09 0.04
CA ALA A 52 -31.34 16.69 1.33
C ALA A 52 -31.93 15.65 2.30
N GLU A 53 -32.67 14.66 1.79
CA GLU A 53 -33.29 13.62 2.58
C GLU A 53 -32.25 12.68 3.18
N THR A 54 -31.26 12.21 2.40
CA THR A 54 -30.17 11.38 2.91
C THR A 54 -29.33 12.11 3.95
N LYS A 55 -29.02 13.38 3.72
CA LYS A 55 -28.29 14.22 4.69
C LYS A 55 -29.07 14.36 6.01
N ALA A 56 -30.37 14.63 5.95
CA ALA A 56 -31.20 14.72 7.14
C ALA A 56 -31.30 13.39 7.90
N TRP A 57 -31.38 12.26 7.16
CA TRP A 57 -31.35 10.92 7.75
C TRP A 57 -30.04 10.65 8.48
N VAL A 58 -28.88 10.96 7.84
CA VAL A 58 -27.55 10.82 8.45
C VAL A 58 -27.43 11.65 9.73
N GLU A 59 -27.88 12.91 9.71
CA GLU A 59 -27.88 13.77 10.90
C GLU A 59 -28.73 13.18 12.03
N ALA A 60 -29.90 12.66 11.72
CA ALA A 60 -30.79 12.05 12.70
C ALA A 60 -30.19 10.78 13.31
N GLN A 61 -29.57 9.90 12.50
CA GLN A 61 -28.87 8.71 12.96
C GLN A 61 -27.65 9.07 13.83
N ASN A 62 -26.85 10.05 13.39
CA ASN A 62 -25.71 10.55 14.14
C ASN A 62 -26.09 11.11 15.50
N LYS A 63 -27.23 11.81 15.61
CA LYS A 63 -27.74 12.32 16.89
C LYS A 63 -27.95 11.20 17.92
N VAL A 64 -28.51 10.06 17.49
CA VAL A 64 -28.69 8.89 18.37
C VAL A 64 -27.35 8.25 18.71
N ALA A 65 -26.51 7.97 17.69
CA ALA A 65 -25.21 7.33 17.89
C ALA A 65 -24.28 8.15 18.80
N PHE A 66 -24.13 9.46 18.52
CA PHE A 66 -23.28 10.32 19.33
C PHE A 66 -23.88 10.62 20.69
N GLY A 67 -25.22 10.64 20.82
CA GLY A 67 -25.90 10.73 22.13
C GLY A 67 -25.46 9.56 23.03
N TYR A 68 -25.46 8.36 22.51
CA TYR A 68 -24.99 7.17 23.23
C TYR A 68 -23.46 7.20 23.48
N LEU A 69 -22.66 7.40 22.43
CA LEU A 69 -21.18 7.35 22.52
C LEU A 69 -20.63 8.42 23.46
N ASN A 70 -21.20 9.62 23.44
CA ASN A 70 -20.76 10.71 24.31
C ASN A 70 -21.19 10.53 25.77
N ALA A 71 -22.20 9.70 26.06
CA ALA A 71 -22.63 9.37 27.40
C ALA A 71 -21.83 8.23 28.07
N ILE A 72 -20.89 7.58 27.34
CA ILE A 72 -20.03 6.53 27.91
C ILE A 72 -19.09 7.18 28.93
N PRO A 73 -19.12 6.78 30.22
CA PRO A 73 -18.34 7.44 31.28
C PRO A 73 -16.83 7.39 31.06
N GLU A 74 -16.32 6.29 30.47
CA GLU A 74 -14.89 6.05 30.24
C GLU A 74 -14.35 6.74 28.97
N ARG A 75 -15.21 7.28 28.12
CA ARG A 75 -14.86 7.81 26.80
C ARG A 75 -13.73 8.84 26.86
N ASP A 76 -13.81 9.81 27.74
CA ASP A 76 -12.82 10.88 27.85
C ASP A 76 -11.49 10.36 28.40
N ALA A 77 -11.52 9.45 29.36
CA ALA A 77 -10.33 8.79 29.88
C ALA A 77 -9.63 7.94 28.81
N ILE A 78 -10.39 7.16 28.02
CA ILE A 78 -9.88 6.38 26.88
C ILE A 78 -9.28 7.32 25.84
N LYS A 79 -9.99 8.40 25.46
CA LYS A 79 -9.49 9.39 24.49
C LYS A 79 -8.18 10.03 24.96
N ALA A 80 -8.13 10.46 26.22
CA ALA A 80 -6.91 11.05 26.78
C ALA A 80 -5.74 10.05 26.78
N ARG A 81 -6.00 8.79 27.14
CA ARG A 81 -4.98 7.74 27.13
C ARG A 81 -4.49 7.45 25.71
N LEU A 82 -5.39 7.29 24.74
CA LEU A 82 -5.03 7.08 23.34
C LEU A 82 -4.24 8.28 22.78
N THR A 83 -4.70 9.51 23.04
CA THR A 83 -3.99 10.72 22.62
C THR A 83 -2.54 10.72 23.13
N LYS A 84 -2.33 10.36 24.39
CA LYS A 84 -1.00 10.27 24.99
C LYS A 84 -0.16 9.18 24.33
N LEU A 85 -0.72 7.99 24.12
CA LEU A 85 -0.02 6.86 23.51
C LEU A 85 0.36 7.10 22.04
N TYR A 86 -0.49 7.79 21.28
CA TYR A 86 -0.25 8.09 19.86
C TYR A 86 0.59 9.33 19.62
N ASN A 87 0.86 10.14 20.66
CA ASN A 87 1.66 11.35 20.56
C ASN A 87 3.16 11.04 20.64
N TYR A 88 3.66 10.36 19.60
CA TYR A 88 5.10 10.12 19.43
C TYR A 88 5.50 10.37 17.97
N GLU A 89 6.76 10.63 17.73
CA GLU A 89 7.33 10.88 16.40
C GLU A 89 7.25 9.61 15.53
N LYS A 90 6.66 9.75 14.34
CA LYS A 90 6.47 8.66 13.37
C LYS A 90 7.21 8.98 12.09
N TYR A 91 8.04 8.04 11.65
CA TYR A 91 8.82 8.13 10.42
C TYR A 91 8.54 6.92 9.53
N THR A 92 8.60 7.12 8.21
CA THR A 92 8.78 6.00 7.28
C THR A 92 10.26 5.71 7.08
N ALA A 93 10.59 4.49 6.67
CA ALA A 93 11.92 4.17 6.18
C ALA A 93 12.25 5.10 5.01
N PRO A 94 13.44 5.73 4.98
CA PRO A 94 13.83 6.57 3.87
C PRO A 94 14.13 5.75 2.63
N PHE A 95 13.91 6.34 1.46
CA PHE A 95 14.41 5.82 0.19
C PHE A 95 15.31 6.87 -0.47
N GLN A 96 16.21 6.41 -1.33
CA GLN A 96 17.20 7.26 -1.99
C GLN A 96 16.86 7.46 -3.46
N GLN A 97 17.03 8.70 -3.97
CA GLN A 97 17.04 9.02 -5.39
C GLN A 97 18.01 10.19 -5.64
N GLY A 98 18.94 10.02 -6.58
CA GLY A 98 19.88 11.06 -6.98
C GLY A 98 20.76 11.58 -5.83
N GLY A 99 21.11 10.75 -4.85
CA GLY A 99 21.89 11.12 -3.67
C GLY A 99 21.07 11.81 -2.56
N ARG A 100 19.79 12.00 -2.76
CA ARG A 100 18.84 12.55 -1.79
C ARG A 100 18.07 11.44 -1.11
N TYR A 101 17.67 11.65 0.16
CA TYR A 101 16.84 10.74 0.94
C TYR A 101 15.47 11.36 1.17
N PHE A 102 14.44 10.56 0.96
CA PHE A 102 13.05 10.97 1.05
C PHE A 102 12.31 10.13 2.08
N TYR A 103 11.50 10.75 2.94
CA TYR A 103 10.73 10.06 3.98
C TYR A 103 9.54 10.89 4.43
N SER A 104 8.54 10.25 5.02
CA SER A 104 7.47 10.96 5.71
C SER A 104 7.77 11.06 7.21
N TYR A 105 7.31 12.15 7.81
CA TYR A 105 7.43 12.40 9.24
C TYR A 105 6.17 13.07 9.78
N ASN A 106 5.69 12.56 10.91
CA ASN A 106 4.62 13.15 11.72
C ASN A 106 5.16 13.38 13.14
N LYS A 107 5.05 14.60 13.62
CA LYS A 107 5.58 15.02 14.92
C LYS A 107 4.86 14.35 16.10
N GLY A 108 3.68 13.77 15.85
CA GLY A 108 2.88 13.08 16.87
C GLY A 108 1.39 13.08 16.50
N LEU A 109 0.73 14.22 16.71
CA LEU A 109 -0.72 14.39 16.51
C LEU A 109 -1.07 15.31 15.33
N GLU A 110 -0.14 15.55 14.40
CA GLU A 110 -0.48 16.24 13.16
C GLU A 110 -1.52 15.40 12.38
N PRO A 111 -2.54 16.01 11.77
CA PRO A 111 -3.56 15.27 11.02
C PRO A 111 -2.98 14.38 9.94
N GLN A 112 -1.97 14.87 9.20
CA GLN A 112 -1.27 14.14 8.17
C GLN A 112 0.25 14.25 8.35
N ALA A 113 1.00 13.21 7.98
CA ALA A 113 2.45 13.25 7.92
C ALA A 113 2.91 14.17 6.79
N LYS A 114 3.98 14.94 7.04
CA LYS A 114 4.65 15.74 6.02
C LYS A 114 5.70 14.90 5.31
N PHE A 115 5.95 15.20 4.05
CA PHE A 115 6.98 14.55 3.27
C PHE A 115 8.24 15.43 3.22
N TYR A 116 9.39 14.83 3.54
CA TYR A 116 10.68 15.52 3.67
C TYR A 116 11.70 14.93 2.71
N TRP A 117 12.73 15.72 2.43
CA TRP A 117 13.94 15.28 1.77
C TRP A 117 15.20 15.87 2.41
N THR A 118 16.36 15.21 2.21
CA THR A 118 17.67 15.64 2.70
C THR A 118 18.73 15.43 1.62
N GLU A 119 19.75 16.31 1.58
CA GLU A 119 20.96 16.05 0.80
C GLU A 119 21.84 15.04 1.57
N GLY A 120 21.92 13.80 1.09
CA GLY A 120 22.54 12.71 1.83
C GLY A 120 21.78 12.33 3.11
N LEU A 121 22.19 11.23 3.72
CA LEU A 121 21.48 10.63 4.86
C LEU A 121 21.42 11.50 6.12
N ARG A 122 22.40 12.41 6.31
CA ARG A 122 22.52 13.29 7.48
C ARG A 122 22.29 14.76 7.15
N GLY A 123 21.79 15.07 5.95
CA GLY A 123 21.50 16.44 5.54
C GLY A 123 20.37 17.08 6.35
N GLU A 124 20.29 18.42 6.28
CA GLU A 124 19.20 19.19 6.92
C GLU A 124 17.86 18.84 6.27
N PRO A 125 16.85 18.45 7.06
CA PRO A 125 15.53 18.11 6.51
C PRO A 125 14.80 19.32 5.91
N LYS A 126 14.32 19.18 4.70
CA LYS A 126 13.48 20.17 4.00
C LYS A 126 12.13 19.57 3.71
N VAL A 127 11.05 20.34 3.93
CA VAL A 127 9.69 19.91 3.58
C VAL A 127 9.55 19.91 2.06
N LEU A 128 9.16 18.77 1.51
CA LEU A 128 8.79 18.65 0.10
C LEU A 128 7.29 18.89 -0.10
N ILE A 129 6.46 18.22 0.72
CA ILE A 129 4.99 18.35 0.67
C ILE A 129 4.46 18.35 2.10
N ASP A 130 3.63 19.35 2.42
CA ASP A 130 2.85 19.41 3.67
C ASP A 130 1.35 19.27 3.34
N PRO A 131 0.77 18.07 3.44
CA PRO A 131 -0.64 17.87 3.13
C PRO A 131 -1.59 18.68 4.02
N ASN A 132 -1.16 19.05 5.24
CA ASN A 132 -1.97 19.84 6.17
C ASN A 132 -2.25 21.27 5.67
N THR A 133 -1.56 21.73 4.64
CA THR A 133 -1.72 23.07 4.04
C THR A 133 -2.52 23.08 2.75
N LEU A 134 -2.89 21.91 2.22
CA LEU A 134 -3.52 21.78 0.91
C LEU A 134 -5.03 22.07 0.91
N SER A 135 -5.68 21.89 2.07
CA SER A 135 -7.10 22.26 2.24
C SER A 135 -7.34 22.80 3.65
N LYS A 136 -8.37 23.66 3.80
CA LYS A 136 -8.71 24.25 5.11
C LYS A 136 -9.33 23.23 6.07
N ASP A 137 -10.03 22.26 5.55
CA ASP A 137 -10.74 21.21 6.30
C ASP A 137 -9.93 19.92 6.45
N GLY A 138 -8.73 19.85 5.87
CA GLY A 138 -7.85 18.69 5.95
C GLY A 138 -8.30 17.50 5.11
N THR A 139 -9.22 17.67 4.16
CA THR A 139 -9.79 16.59 3.34
C THR A 139 -8.92 16.21 2.14
N VAL A 140 -7.91 17.01 1.79
CA VAL A 140 -6.95 16.69 0.73
C VAL A 140 -5.79 15.88 1.31
N ALA A 141 -5.52 14.71 0.72
CA ALA A 141 -4.46 13.81 1.15
C ALA A 141 -3.45 13.53 0.03
N LEU A 142 -2.18 13.33 0.41
CA LEU A 142 -1.16 12.79 -0.48
C LEU A 142 -1.43 11.30 -0.72
N SER A 143 -1.73 10.92 -1.96
CA SER A 143 -2.10 9.55 -2.35
C SER A 143 -1.01 8.82 -3.14
N GLY A 144 -0.04 9.54 -3.71
CA GLY A 144 1.05 8.97 -4.47
C GLY A 144 2.25 9.90 -4.55
N LEU A 145 3.44 9.32 -4.68
CA LEU A 145 4.68 10.06 -4.85
C LEU A 145 5.67 9.22 -5.65
N SER A 146 6.28 9.86 -6.64
CA SER A 146 7.37 9.26 -7.44
C SER A 146 8.42 10.32 -7.73
N ILE A 147 9.67 10.01 -7.46
CA ILE A 147 10.80 10.92 -7.61
C ILE A 147 11.59 10.51 -8.86
N THR A 148 12.09 11.48 -9.62
CA THR A 148 13.01 11.21 -10.74
C THR A 148 14.31 10.56 -10.27
N HIS A 149 14.97 9.77 -11.11
CA HIS A 149 16.23 9.08 -10.77
C HIS A 149 17.35 10.04 -10.34
N ASP A 150 17.36 11.27 -10.85
CA ASP A 150 18.31 12.31 -10.43
C ASP A 150 17.88 13.07 -9.16
N GLY A 151 16.72 12.73 -8.59
CA GLY A 151 16.20 13.31 -7.36
C GLY A 151 15.69 14.76 -7.49
N LYS A 152 15.52 15.29 -8.71
CA LYS A 152 15.22 16.71 -8.90
C LYS A 152 13.73 17.02 -8.97
N LEU A 153 12.90 16.12 -9.50
CA LEU A 153 11.47 16.33 -9.66
C LEU A 153 10.69 15.26 -8.90
N ALA A 154 9.53 15.66 -8.41
CA ALA A 154 8.57 14.81 -7.72
C ALA A 154 7.22 14.87 -8.45
N ALA A 155 6.73 13.76 -9.00
CA ALA A 155 5.33 13.61 -9.32
C ALA A 155 4.60 13.19 -8.05
N TYR A 156 3.58 13.96 -7.65
CA TYR A 156 2.80 13.65 -6.46
C TYR A 156 1.30 13.71 -6.76
N ALA A 157 0.56 12.79 -6.19
CA ALA A 157 -0.87 12.65 -6.40
C ALA A 157 -1.66 13.10 -5.18
N LEU A 158 -2.72 13.85 -5.41
CA LEU A 158 -3.66 14.30 -4.40
C LEU A 158 -5.01 13.61 -4.59
N ALA A 159 -5.59 13.14 -3.48
CA ALA A 159 -6.94 12.66 -3.40
C ALA A 159 -7.78 13.60 -2.53
N GLU A 160 -9.01 13.90 -2.96
CA GLU A 160 -9.92 14.80 -2.26
C GLU A 160 -11.05 14.03 -1.58
N ALA A 161 -11.36 14.39 -0.35
CA ALA A 161 -12.50 13.89 0.42
C ALA A 161 -12.64 12.35 0.46
N GLY A 162 -11.52 11.62 0.47
CA GLY A 162 -11.49 10.16 0.49
C GLY A 162 -11.83 9.50 -0.85
N SER A 163 -11.90 10.26 -1.94
CA SER A 163 -12.08 9.71 -3.30
C SER A 163 -10.88 8.88 -3.72
N ASP A 164 -11.14 7.84 -4.52
CA ASP A 164 -10.08 7.08 -5.22
C ASP A 164 -9.55 7.81 -6.46
N TRP A 165 -10.23 8.85 -6.91
CA TRP A 165 -9.74 9.71 -7.97
C TRP A 165 -8.58 10.55 -7.48
N ILE A 166 -7.48 10.55 -8.23
CA ILE A 166 -6.27 11.29 -7.91
C ILE A 166 -5.91 12.25 -9.04
N THR A 167 -5.34 13.38 -8.65
CA THR A 167 -4.76 14.36 -9.58
C THR A 167 -3.26 14.41 -9.36
N TRP A 168 -2.49 14.17 -10.42
CA TRP A 168 -1.03 14.26 -10.38
C TRP A 168 -0.57 15.69 -10.63
N HIS A 169 0.44 16.09 -9.88
CA HIS A 169 1.19 17.33 -10.01
C HIS A 169 2.67 17.04 -10.08
N VAL A 170 3.47 17.97 -10.61
CA VAL A 170 4.92 17.85 -10.64
C VAL A 170 5.54 19.02 -9.89
N ARG A 171 6.51 18.72 -9.02
CA ARG A 171 7.21 19.69 -8.17
C ARG A 171 8.71 19.60 -8.35
N ASP A 172 9.39 20.75 -8.44
CA ASP A 172 10.84 20.84 -8.31
C ASP A 172 11.23 20.65 -6.83
N VAL A 173 12.04 19.65 -6.56
CA VAL A 173 12.41 19.22 -5.18
C VAL A 173 13.20 20.30 -4.46
N ALA A 174 14.12 20.97 -5.15
CA ALA A 174 15.02 21.95 -4.53
C ALA A 174 14.32 23.26 -4.17
N THR A 175 13.42 23.72 -5.06
CA THR A 175 12.72 25.01 -4.87
C THR A 175 11.37 24.85 -4.20
N GLY A 176 10.78 23.63 -4.18
CA GLY A 176 9.43 23.35 -3.68
C GLY A 176 8.32 23.96 -4.54
N LYS A 177 8.63 24.41 -5.76
CA LYS A 177 7.65 25.01 -6.69
C LYS A 177 7.06 23.97 -7.61
N ASP A 178 5.75 24.05 -7.82
CA ASP A 178 5.06 23.22 -8.79
C ASP A 178 5.31 23.69 -10.22
N LEU A 179 5.43 22.73 -11.13
CA LEU A 179 5.41 22.92 -12.56
C LEU A 179 3.94 23.01 -13.03
N PRO A 180 3.67 23.46 -14.28
CA PRO A 180 2.30 23.58 -14.78
C PRO A 180 1.61 22.26 -15.08
N ASP A 181 2.32 21.13 -14.94
CA ASP A 181 1.84 19.78 -15.25
C ASP A 181 0.79 19.31 -14.25
N VAL A 182 -0.45 19.09 -14.73
CA VAL A 182 -1.58 18.62 -13.93
C VAL A 182 -2.30 17.51 -14.70
N ILE A 183 -2.38 16.31 -14.09
CA ILE A 183 -2.98 15.13 -14.70
C ILE A 183 -4.20 14.70 -13.90
N GLN A 184 -5.35 14.68 -14.52
CA GLN A 184 -6.64 14.33 -13.93
C GLN A 184 -7.11 12.94 -14.34
N TRP A 185 -8.16 12.46 -13.67
CA TRP A 185 -8.87 11.21 -13.95
C TRP A 185 -8.00 9.97 -13.83
N SER A 186 -6.98 10.06 -12.98
CA SER A 186 -6.15 8.92 -12.61
C SER A 186 -6.78 8.19 -11.41
N LYS A 187 -6.70 6.86 -11.43
CA LYS A 187 -7.22 5.99 -10.37
C LYS A 187 -6.48 4.66 -10.46
N ALA A 188 -6.15 4.05 -9.33
CA ALA A 188 -5.34 2.82 -9.27
C ALA A 188 -4.05 2.92 -10.12
N SER A 189 -3.32 4.04 -10.01
CA SER A 189 -2.17 4.38 -10.84
C SER A 189 -1.01 4.90 -10.01
N GLY A 190 0.21 4.50 -10.39
CA GLY A 190 1.45 5.19 -10.04
C GLY A 190 1.88 6.13 -11.18
N ALA A 191 2.90 6.98 -10.91
CA ALA A 191 3.67 7.68 -11.91
C ALA A 191 5.05 7.02 -12.02
N SER A 192 5.46 6.62 -13.23
CA SER A 192 6.75 5.98 -13.45
C SER A 192 7.58 6.77 -14.45
N TRP A 193 8.62 7.41 -13.95
CA TRP A 193 9.48 8.30 -14.73
C TRP A 193 10.32 7.56 -15.77
N LEU A 194 10.51 8.20 -16.92
CA LEU A 194 11.65 7.87 -17.77
C LEU A 194 12.96 8.16 -17.01
N LYS A 195 14.01 7.41 -17.30
CA LYS A 195 15.29 7.55 -16.62
C LYS A 195 15.92 8.94 -16.74
N ASP A 196 15.65 9.65 -17.84
CA ASP A 196 16.11 11.01 -18.10
C ASP A 196 15.21 12.11 -17.49
N GLY A 197 14.09 11.75 -16.84
CA GLY A 197 13.15 12.67 -16.23
C GLY A 197 12.31 13.50 -17.21
N SER A 198 12.34 13.19 -18.52
CA SER A 198 11.63 13.96 -19.55
C SER A 198 10.11 13.78 -19.56
N GLY A 199 9.60 12.80 -18.81
CA GLY A 199 8.19 12.46 -18.67
C GLY A 199 7.98 11.20 -17.87
N PHE A 200 6.73 10.82 -17.69
CA PHE A 200 6.37 9.61 -16.93
C PHE A 200 5.17 8.87 -17.52
N TYR A 201 5.11 7.58 -17.26
CA TYR A 201 3.95 6.75 -17.54
C TYR A 201 3.00 6.77 -16.35
N TYR A 202 1.70 6.79 -16.66
CA TYR A 202 0.63 6.71 -15.65
C TYR A 202 -0.59 6.03 -16.27
N SER A 203 -1.56 5.69 -15.44
CA SER A 203 -2.80 5.09 -15.91
C SER A 203 -4.00 5.93 -15.51
N ARG A 204 -5.00 5.98 -16.38
CA ARG A 204 -6.25 6.70 -16.15
C ARG A 204 -7.43 6.07 -16.84
N TYR A 205 -8.60 6.49 -16.44
CA TYR A 205 -9.84 6.30 -17.18
C TYR A 205 -10.15 7.54 -18.03
N ASP A 206 -11.15 7.43 -18.90
CA ASP A 206 -11.74 8.60 -19.52
C ASP A 206 -12.44 9.46 -18.45
N ALA A 207 -12.55 10.77 -18.71
CA ALA A 207 -13.26 11.67 -17.80
C ALA A 207 -14.71 11.18 -17.62
N PRO A 208 -15.19 11.01 -16.39
CA PRO A 208 -16.56 10.63 -16.13
C PRO A 208 -17.52 11.72 -16.63
N LYS A 209 -18.76 11.36 -16.92
CA LYS A 209 -19.80 12.34 -17.18
C LYS A 209 -20.06 13.17 -15.92
N GLU A 210 -20.55 14.37 -16.11
CA GLU A 210 -20.91 15.26 -15.01
C GLU A 210 -21.89 14.54 -14.04
N GLY A 211 -21.56 14.51 -12.76
CA GLY A 211 -22.31 13.84 -11.71
C GLY A 211 -22.04 12.33 -11.57
N ASP A 212 -21.30 11.70 -12.47
CA ASP A 212 -21.07 10.24 -12.47
C ASP A 212 -19.72 9.84 -11.83
N ALA A 213 -18.90 10.76 -11.39
CA ALA A 213 -17.56 10.48 -10.90
C ALA A 213 -17.50 9.45 -9.75
N LEU A 214 -18.52 9.44 -8.88
CA LEU A 214 -18.62 8.50 -7.76
C LEU A 214 -19.62 7.36 -7.98
N LYS A 215 -20.41 7.40 -9.08
CA LYS A 215 -21.50 6.44 -9.34
C LYS A 215 -21.23 5.58 -10.58
N GLY A 216 -20.41 6.07 -11.50
CA GLY A 216 -20.13 5.41 -12.77
C GLY A 216 -19.27 4.15 -12.61
N ILE A 217 -19.54 3.14 -13.43
CA ILE A 217 -18.66 1.98 -13.56
C ILE A 217 -17.39 2.39 -14.29
N ASN A 218 -16.23 2.21 -13.65
CA ASN A 218 -14.94 2.49 -14.27
C ASN A 218 -14.57 1.34 -15.21
N GLN A 219 -14.43 1.65 -16.50
CA GLN A 219 -14.05 0.71 -17.55
C GLN A 219 -13.01 1.32 -18.49
N ASN A 220 -12.29 0.45 -19.20
CA ASN A 220 -11.27 0.85 -20.17
C ASN A 220 -10.13 1.64 -19.53
N HIS A 221 -9.53 1.09 -18.49
CA HIS A 221 -8.31 1.64 -17.92
C HIS A 221 -7.19 1.63 -18.94
N GLN A 222 -6.43 2.73 -19.06
CA GLN A 222 -5.48 2.95 -20.13
C GLN A 222 -4.16 3.47 -19.58
N VAL A 223 -3.04 3.07 -20.21
CA VAL A 223 -1.70 3.59 -19.90
C VAL A 223 -1.38 4.72 -20.87
N PHE A 224 -0.98 5.85 -20.31
CA PHE A 224 -0.53 7.03 -21.05
C PHE A 224 0.93 7.37 -20.74
N PHE A 225 1.54 8.09 -21.64
CA PHE A 225 2.81 8.78 -21.42
C PHE A 225 2.58 10.28 -21.42
N HIS A 226 2.94 10.93 -20.31
CA HIS A 226 2.94 12.36 -20.15
C HIS A 226 4.35 12.92 -20.40
N LYS A 227 4.50 13.80 -21.35
CA LYS A 227 5.73 14.54 -21.59
C LYS A 227 5.74 15.78 -20.71
N LEU A 228 6.78 15.95 -19.92
CA LEU A 228 6.90 17.08 -19.00
C LEU A 228 6.79 18.42 -19.74
N GLY A 229 6.01 19.35 -19.16
CA GLY A 229 5.79 20.71 -19.72
C GLY A 229 4.76 20.77 -20.85
N THR A 230 4.02 19.68 -21.13
CA THR A 230 2.92 19.70 -22.09
C THR A 230 1.56 19.57 -21.40
N PRO A 231 0.46 20.05 -21.98
CA PRO A 231 -0.86 19.82 -21.42
C PRO A 231 -1.28 18.35 -21.54
N GLN A 232 -2.08 17.84 -20.57
CA GLN A 232 -2.58 16.45 -20.56
C GLN A 232 -3.29 16.04 -21.87
N SER A 233 -3.87 16.98 -22.62
CA SER A 233 -4.52 16.70 -23.89
C SER A 233 -3.55 16.22 -24.99
N GLU A 234 -2.25 16.42 -24.80
CA GLU A 234 -1.19 15.95 -25.71
C GLU A 234 -0.59 14.59 -25.27
N ASP A 235 -1.09 14.02 -24.18
CA ASP A 235 -0.59 12.75 -23.67
C ASP A 235 -0.81 11.61 -24.65
N VAL A 236 0.21 10.78 -24.80
CA VAL A 236 0.20 9.68 -25.77
C VAL A 236 -0.37 8.42 -25.13
N LEU A 237 -1.46 7.89 -25.72
CA LEU A 237 -1.97 6.57 -25.37
C LEU A 237 -0.92 5.51 -25.74
N VAL A 238 -0.45 4.75 -24.75
CA VAL A 238 0.60 3.72 -24.89
C VAL A 238 -0.01 2.32 -24.99
N TYR A 239 -1.00 2.02 -24.15
CA TYR A 239 -1.59 0.70 -24.10
C TYR A 239 -3.01 0.70 -23.54
N LYS A 240 -3.84 -0.19 -24.06
CA LYS A 240 -5.20 -0.48 -23.57
C LYS A 240 -5.61 -1.92 -23.93
N ARG A 241 -6.53 -2.48 -23.17
CA ARG A 241 -7.16 -3.79 -23.42
C ARG A 241 -8.66 -3.60 -23.70
N ALA A 242 -8.98 -3.21 -24.94
CA ALA A 242 -10.38 -3.00 -25.35
C ALA A 242 -11.22 -4.30 -25.31
N ASP A 243 -10.58 -5.46 -25.40
CA ASP A 243 -11.15 -6.79 -25.24
C ASP A 243 -11.45 -7.16 -23.77
N HIS A 244 -10.86 -6.44 -22.82
CA HIS A 244 -11.04 -6.62 -21.37
C HIS A 244 -11.28 -5.26 -20.69
N PRO A 245 -12.47 -4.66 -20.87
CA PRO A 245 -12.74 -3.30 -20.36
C PRO A 245 -12.75 -3.21 -18.83
N ASP A 246 -12.89 -4.32 -18.12
CA ASP A 246 -12.91 -4.47 -16.68
C ASP A 246 -11.50 -4.67 -16.05
N TRP A 247 -10.45 -4.73 -16.88
CA TRP A 247 -9.07 -4.84 -16.38
C TRP A 247 -8.51 -3.47 -16.01
N TYR A 248 -7.68 -3.44 -14.96
CA TYR A 248 -6.86 -2.29 -14.61
C TYR A 248 -5.40 -2.53 -15.03
N LEU A 249 -4.70 -1.47 -15.38
CA LEU A 249 -3.35 -1.51 -15.92
C LEU A 249 -2.41 -0.68 -15.05
N GLY A 250 -1.30 -1.28 -14.62
CA GLY A 250 -0.18 -0.57 -13.99
C GLY A 250 0.98 -0.46 -14.97
N ALA A 251 1.77 0.61 -14.88
CA ALA A 251 2.94 0.82 -15.73
C ALA A 251 4.18 1.15 -14.89
N GLY A 252 5.31 0.54 -15.20
CA GLY A 252 6.59 0.76 -14.52
C GLY A 252 7.75 0.74 -15.50
N VAL A 253 8.66 1.71 -15.39
CA VAL A 253 9.94 1.72 -16.12
C VAL A 253 10.96 0.96 -15.27
N SER A 254 11.72 0.08 -15.90
CA SER A 254 12.79 -0.68 -15.23
C SER A 254 13.94 0.23 -14.76
N ASP A 255 14.66 -0.17 -13.71
CA ASP A 255 15.76 0.63 -13.12
C ASP A 255 16.84 1.00 -14.14
N ASP A 256 17.10 0.13 -15.13
CA ASP A 256 18.02 0.44 -16.21
C ASP A 256 17.45 1.40 -17.28
N GLY A 257 16.17 1.76 -17.15
CA GLY A 257 15.45 2.66 -18.08
C GLY A 257 15.10 2.05 -19.43
N ARG A 258 15.40 0.77 -19.63
CA ARG A 258 15.22 0.12 -20.93
C ARG A 258 13.81 -0.37 -21.19
N TRP A 259 13.14 -0.85 -20.18
CA TRP A 259 11.85 -1.51 -20.35
C TRP A 259 10.69 -0.73 -19.71
N LEU A 260 9.61 -0.58 -20.45
CA LEU A 260 8.30 -0.35 -19.85
C LEU A 260 7.67 -1.72 -19.60
N VAL A 261 7.34 -1.98 -18.34
CA VAL A 261 6.57 -3.15 -17.91
C VAL A 261 5.14 -2.70 -17.63
N ILE A 262 4.16 -3.41 -18.20
CA ILE A 262 2.74 -3.16 -17.93
C ILE A 262 2.18 -4.41 -17.28
N SER A 263 1.58 -4.26 -16.11
CA SER A 263 0.81 -5.29 -15.43
C SER A 263 -0.68 -5.07 -15.65
N ALA A 264 -1.41 -6.12 -15.92
CA ALA A 264 -2.87 -6.10 -16.02
C ALA A 264 -3.48 -7.01 -14.96
N GLY A 265 -4.53 -6.54 -14.29
CA GLY A 265 -5.26 -7.30 -13.27
C GLY A 265 -6.75 -7.06 -13.36
N LYS A 266 -7.56 -7.86 -12.65
CA LYS A 266 -9.01 -7.78 -12.64
C LYS A 266 -9.56 -7.80 -11.22
N GLY A 267 -10.24 -6.72 -10.81
CA GLY A 267 -10.87 -6.64 -9.50
C GLY A 267 -9.88 -6.94 -8.38
N THR A 268 -10.20 -7.93 -7.53
CA THR A 268 -9.34 -8.40 -6.43
C THR A 268 -8.71 -9.77 -6.70
N ASP A 269 -8.81 -10.29 -7.93
CA ASP A 269 -8.13 -11.53 -8.33
C ASP A 269 -6.60 -11.29 -8.27
N PRO A 270 -5.82 -12.13 -7.56
CA PRO A 270 -4.37 -11.98 -7.50
C PRO A 270 -3.66 -12.27 -8.83
N LYS A 271 -4.35 -12.90 -9.77
CA LYS A 271 -3.79 -13.23 -11.08
C LYS A 271 -3.55 -11.98 -11.91
N THR A 272 -2.47 -12.01 -12.68
CA THR A 272 -2.03 -10.88 -13.51
C THR A 272 -1.56 -11.34 -14.88
N SER A 273 -1.57 -10.44 -15.85
CA SER A 273 -0.84 -10.57 -17.11
C SER A 273 0.25 -9.51 -17.18
N LEU A 274 1.34 -9.80 -17.88
CA LEU A 274 2.49 -8.92 -18.05
C LEU A 274 2.76 -8.62 -19.51
N PHE A 275 3.00 -7.34 -19.81
CA PHE A 275 3.39 -6.85 -21.13
C PHE A 275 4.64 -6.00 -21.00
N ILE A 276 5.47 -5.95 -22.05
CA ILE A 276 6.73 -5.22 -22.08
C ILE A 276 6.85 -4.39 -23.34
N ARG A 277 7.61 -3.29 -23.26
CA ARG A 277 8.04 -2.49 -24.41
C ARG A 277 9.50 -2.12 -24.24
N ASP A 278 10.33 -2.36 -25.26
CA ASP A 278 11.75 -1.97 -25.27
C ASP A 278 11.89 -0.48 -25.62
N LEU A 279 12.08 0.36 -24.61
CA LEU A 279 12.20 1.82 -24.74
C LEU A 279 13.49 2.26 -25.43
N SER A 280 14.50 1.38 -25.50
CA SER A 280 15.75 1.67 -26.21
C SER A 280 15.59 1.63 -27.74
N LYS A 281 14.45 1.11 -28.23
CA LYS A 281 14.16 1.00 -29.67
C LYS A 281 13.07 1.96 -30.06
N ALA A 282 13.39 2.94 -30.89
CA ALA A 282 12.41 3.85 -31.45
C ALA A 282 11.29 3.09 -32.18
N GLY A 283 10.03 3.49 -31.94
CA GLY A 283 8.88 2.85 -32.57
C GLY A 283 8.52 1.44 -32.06
N SER A 284 9.18 0.94 -31.02
CA SER A 284 8.81 -0.35 -30.39
C SER A 284 7.36 -0.33 -29.91
N LYS A 285 6.70 -1.47 -30.00
CA LYS A 285 5.33 -1.67 -29.53
C LYS A 285 5.32 -2.41 -28.18
N VAL A 286 4.20 -2.35 -27.50
CA VAL A 286 3.93 -3.20 -26.34
C VAL A 286 3.68 -4.62 -26.84
N GLU A 287 4.40 -5.59 -26.27
CA GLU A 287 4.33 -7.01 -26.58
C GLU A 287 4.02 -7.80 -25.32
N PRO A 288 3.33 -8.95 -25.39
CA PRO A 288 3.10 -9.80 -24.23
C PRO A 288 4.41 -10.41 -23.75
N LEU A 289 4.64 -10.36 -22.44
CA LEU A 289 5.60 -11.22 -21.74
C LEU A 289 4.88 -12.47 -21.22
N LEU A 290 3.73 -12.30 -20.54
CA LEU A 290 2.87 -13.35 -20.03
C LEU A 290 1.41 -12.86 -20.12
N ASP A 291 0.65 -13.28 -21.12
CA ASP A 291 -0.76 -12.85 -21.33
C ASP A 291 -1.74 -13.99 -21.09
N THR A 292 -1.61 -14.68 -19.96
CA THR A 292 -2.44 -15.85 -19.65
C THR A 292 -3.43 -15.62 -18.52
N MET A 293 -3.19 -14.64 -17.62
CA MET A 293 -4.00 -14.36 -16.44
C MET A 293 -4.31 -15.64 -15.62
N ASP A 294 -3.38 -16.58 -15.55
CA ASP A 294 -3.57 -17.89 -14.93
C ASP A 294 -2.89 -18.03 -13.56
N ALA A 295 -2.02 -17.09 -13.22
CA ALA A 295 -1.30 -17.01 -11.95
C ALA A 295 -0.99 -15.55 -11.58
N SER A 296 -0.49 -15.33 -10.37
CA SER A 296 0.09 -14.07 -9.95
C SER A 296 1.50 -13.92 -10.54
N TYR A 297 1.77 -12.81 -11.20
CA TYR A 297 3.09 -12.48 -11.75
C TYR A 297 3.47 -11.06 -11.34
N SER A 298 4.58 -10.92 -10.61
CA SER A 298 5.13 -9.63 -10.19
C SER A 298 6.57 -9.50 -10.68
N VAL A 299 6.84 -8.52 -11.54
CA VAL A 299 8.21 -8.21 -11.96
C VAL A 299 8.94 -7.51 -10.83
N ILE A 300 10.03 -8.11 -10.36
CA ILE A 300 10.88 -7.59 -9.28
C ILE A 300 12.00 -6.69 -9.82
N GLY A 301 12.41 -6.91 -11.04
CA GLY A 301 13.47 -6.19 -11.74
C GLY A 301 13.93 -6.96 -12.96
N ASN A 302 15.02 -6.51 -13.57
CA ASN A 302 15.58 -7.15 -14.75
C ASN A 302 17.11 -7.12 -14.76
N ASP A 303 17.68 -7.98 -15.56
CA ASP A 303 19.07 -7.90 -16.04
C ASP A 303 19.06 -7.98 -17.57
N LYS A 304 19.24 -6.84 -18.24
CA LYS A 304 19.13 -6.69 -19.71
C LYS A 304 17.73 -7.11 -20.22
N ASP A 305 17.65 -8.25 -20.93
CA ASP A 305 16.43 -8.81 -21.51
C ASP A 305 15.79 -9.92 -20.64
N THR A 306 16.29 -10.13 -19.45
CA THR A 306 15.82 -11.16 -18.53
C THR A 306 15.10 -10.50 -17.34
N PHE A 307 13.82 -10.81 -17.15
CA PHE A 307 12.99 -10.32 -16.07
C PHE A 307 12.99 -11.30 -14.89
N PHE A 308 13.13 -10.78 -13.70
CA PHE A 308 12.95 -11.54 -12.45
C PHE A 308 11.49 -11.42 -12.03
N VAL A 309 10.79 -12.55 -11.98
CA VAL A 309 9.34 -12.59 -11.74
C VAL A 309 9.04 -13.48 -10.55
N MET A 310 8.39 -12.91 -9.55
CA MET A 310 7.80 -13.67 -8.46
C MET A 310 6.43 -14.17 -8.90
N THR A 311 6.12 -15.46 -8.69
CA THR A 311 4.89 -16.09 -9.17
C THR A 311 4.47 -17.27 -8.31
N ASP A 312 3.15 -17.51 -8.25
CA ASP A 312 2.53 -18.73 -7.69
C ASP A 312 2.24 -19.79 -8.77
N LYS A 313 2.65 -19.57 -10.02
CA LYS A 313 2.48 -20.55 -11.12
C LYS A 313 3.15 -21.86 -10.76
N ASP A 314 2.33 -22.92 -10.61
CA ASP A 314 2.77 -24.26 -10.18
C ASP A 314 3.58 -24.25 -8.85
N ALA A 315 3.40 -23.22 -8.01
CA ALA A 315 4.09 -23.01 -6.74
C ALA A 315 3.21 -22.17 -5.78
N PRO A 316 2.19 -22.73 -5.14
CA PRO A 316 1.20 -22.00 -4.36
C PRO A 316 1.77 -21.18 -3.19
N ARG A 317 3.02 -21.42 -2.78
CA ARG A 317 3.75 -20.61 -1.79
C ARG A 317 4.78 -19.68 -2.43
N TYR A 318 4.61 -19.42 -3.72
CA TYR A 318 5.44 -18.56 -4.55
C TYR A 318 6.87 -19.04 -4.74
N ARG A 319 7.45 -18.60 -5.84
CA ARG A 319 8.85 -18.77 -6.22
C ARG A 319 9.34 -17.56 -7.04
N LEU A 320 10.64 -17.38 -7.14
CA LEU A 320 11.26 -16.42 -8.05
C LEU A 320 11.83 -17.12 -9.27
N VAL A 321 11.45 -16.66 -10.44
CA VAL A 321 11.94 -17.18 -11.73
C VAL A 321 12.57 -16.08 -12.57
N ALA A 322 13.48 -16.44 -13.47
CA ALA A 322 14.02 -15.56 -14.50
C ALA A 322 13.40 -15.92 -15.85
N ILE A 323 12.79 -14.93 -16.51
CA ILE A 323 12.09 -15.07 -17.79
C ILE A 323 12.76 -14.13 -18.80
N ARG A 324 13.22 -14.65 -19.92
CA ARG A 324 13.79 -13.86 -20.98
C ARG A 324 12.69 -13.31 -21.90
N ALA A 325 12.82 -12.05 -22.33
CA ALA A 325 11.93 -11.47 -23.33
C ALA A 325 11.84 -12.37 -24.59
N GLY A 326 10.64 -12.63 -25.06
CA GLY A 326 10.38 -13.56 -26.18
C GLY A 326 10.43 -15.06 -25.82
N HIS A 327 10.62 -15.42 -24.54
CA HIS A 327 10.66 -16.80 -24.05
C HIS A 327 9.65 -17.01 -22.93
N ALA A 328 8.36 -16.86 -23.25
CA ALA A 328 7.25 -16.87 -22.27
C ALA A 328 6.90 -18.28 -21.73
N GLU A 329 7.33 -19.33 -22.44
CA GLU A 329 6.98 -20.72 -22.10
C GLU A 329 7.58 -21.15 -20.75
N PRO A 330 6.76 -21.68 -19.82
CA PRO A 330 7.23 -22.06 -18.48
C PRO A 330 8.42 -23.02 -18.48
N ALA A 331 8.52 -23.89 -19.47
CA ALA A 331 9.66 -24.82 -19.64
C ALA A 331 11.01 -24.14 -19.91
N GLN A 332 10.99 -22.85 -20.30
CA GLN A 332 12.18 -22.04 -20.57
C GLN A 332 12.57 -21.14 -19.40
N TRP A 333 11.75 -21.08 -18.36
CA TRP A 333 12.03 -20.27 -17.18
C TRP A 333 13.15 -20.88 -16.36
N LYS A 334 14.02 -20.04 -15.83
CA LYS A 334 15.03 -20.48 -14.88
C LYS A 334 14.55 -20.18 -13.46
N GLU A 335 14.35 -21.21 -12.66
CA GLU A 335 14.06 -21.04 -11.25
C GLU A 335 15.29 -20.49 -10.51
N LEU A 336 15.10 -19.41 -9.74
CA LEU A 336 16.13 -18.78 -8.92
C LEU A 336 15.90 -19.09 -7.44
N ILE A 337 14.75 -18.71 -6.89
CA ILE A 337 14.37 -19.05 -5.51
C ILE A 337 13.19 -20.00 -5.62
N PRO A 338 13.36 -21.28 -5.26
CA PRO A 338 12.30 -22.27 -5.37
C PRO A 338 11.22 -22.03 -4.30
N GLU A 339 10.04 -22.59 -4.55
CA GLU A 339 9.01 -22.72 -3.52
C GLU A 339 9.56 -23.42 -2.27
N ALA A 340 9.26 -22.89 -1.09
CA ALA A 340 9.69 -23.50 0.15
C ALA A 340 9.15 -24.92 0.34
N LYS A 341 10.00 -25.87 0.76
CA LYS A 341 9.59 -27.25 1.01
C LYS A 341 8.70 -27.40 2.26
N GLY A 342 8.82 -26.47 3.21
CA GLY A 342 8.06 -26.46 4.46
C GLY A 342 6.76 -25.67 4.37
N ARG A 343 6.44 -24.94 5.45
CA ARG A 343 5.24 -24.10 5.54
C ARG A 343 5.50 -22.64 5.22
N ASP A 344 6.74 -22.26 4.96
CA ASP A 344 7.13 -20.91 4.62
C ASP A 344 6.50 -20.49 3.28
N VAL A 345 6.05 -19.25 3.21
CA VAL A 345 5.52 -18.65 1.99
C VAL A 345 6.43 -17.50 1.59
N LEU A 346 6.86 -17.44 0.35
CA LEU A 346 7.60 -16.31 -0.18
C LEU A 346 6.63 -15.12 -0.29
N ASP A 347 6.72 -14.20 0.65
CA ASP A 347 5.80 -13.06 0.78
C ASP A 347 6.21 -11.87 -0.11
N GLY A 348 7.51 -11.75 -0.41
CA GLY A 348 8.03 -10.71 -1.29
C GLY A 348 9.51 -10.88 -1.59
N VAL A 349 9.95 -10.26 -2.68
CA VAL A 349 11.37 -10.19 -3.07
C VAL A 349 11.68 -8.77 -3.49
N SER A 350 12.77 -8.20 -2.98
CA SER A 350 13.37 -6.95 -3.47
C SER A 350 14.65 -7.24 -4.24
N PHE A 351 14.92 -6.45 -5.29
CA PHE A 351 16.15 -6.52 -6.06
C PHE A 351 16.98 -5.26 -5.81
N VAL A 352 17.87 -5.32 -4.84
CA VAL A 352 18.64 -4.18 -4.34
C VAL A 352 20.06 -4.62 -3.97
N GLY A 353 21.05 -3.73 -4.09
CA GLY A 353 22.44 -4.06 -3.77
C GLY A 353 23.01 -5.21 -4.61
N ASN A 354 22.54 -5.37 -5.84
CA ASN A 354 22.91 -6.44 -6.78
C ASN A 354 22.65 -7.85 -6.24
N GLN A 355 21.61 -8.03 -5.41
CA GLN A 355 21.18 -9.31 -4.86
C GLN A 355 19.67 -9.30 -4.63
N PHE A 356 19.07 -10.47 -4.38
CA PHE A 356 17.68 -10.58 -3.99
C PHE A 356 17.58 -10.61 -2.46
N VAL A 357 16.65 -9.83 -1.92
CA VAL A 357 16.24 -9.88 -0.52
C VAL A 357 14.86 -10.49 -0.47
N ALA A 358 14.76 -11.73 0.01
CA ALA A 358 13.52 -12.49 0.07
C ALA A 358 12.91 -12.41 1.47
N ASN A 359 11.66 -11.95 1.54
CA ASN A 359 10.83 -11.96 2.73
C ASN A 359 9.97 -13.21 2.72
N TRP A 360 10.00 -13.96 3.81
CA TRP A 360 9.22 -15.17 4.00
C TRP A 360 8.24 -14.99 5.16
N MET A 361 7.03 -15.45 4.96
CA MET A 361 6.09 -15.68 6.07
C MET A 361 6.42 -17.04 6.68
N HIS A 362 7.03 -17.04 7.85
CA HIS A 362 7.41 -18.24 8.61
C HIS A 362 6.52 -18.35 9.85
N ASP A 363 5.58 -19.28 9.89
CA ASP A 363 4.68 -19.47 11.04
C ASP A 363 4.09 -18.14 11.59
N ALA A 364 3.58 -17.28 10.67
CA ALA A 364 2.97 -15.98 10.96
C ALA A 364 3.93 -14.89 11.50
N HIS A 365 5.24 -15.00 11.25
CA HIS A 365 6.21 -13.93 11.45
C HIS A 365 7.20 -13.86 10.26
N THR A 366 7.96 -12.79 10.16
CA THR A 366 8.89 -12.59 9.03
C THR A 366 10.23 -13.28 9.28
N ARG A 367 10.72 -13.97 8.25
CA ARG A 367 12.11 -14.36 8.05
C ARG A 367 12.65 -13.66 6.81
N VAL A 368 13.90 -13.21 6.79
CA VAL A 368 14.50 -12.50 5.65
C VAL A 368 15.79 -13.19 5.25
N THR A 369 15.92 -13.53 3.96
CA THR A 369 17.12 -14.15 3.40
C THR A 369 17.66 -13.36 2.21
N PHE A 370 18.98 -13.36 2.06
CA PHE A 370 19.67 -12.75 0.93
C PHE A 370 20.12 -13.83 -0.04
N HIS A 371 19.96 -13.56 -1.34
CA HIS A 371 20.33 -14.48 -2.40
C HIS A 371 21.17 -13.77 -3.46
N ASP A 372 22.15 -14.47 -4.04
CA ASP A 372 22.88 -13.98 -5.20
C ASP A 372 22.01 -14.00 -6.47
N LEU A 373 22.52 -13.48 -7.59
CA LEU A 373 21.79 -13.42 -8.87
C LEU A 373 21.53 -14.81 -9.51
N LYS A 374 22.11 -15.85 -8.93
CA LYS A 374 21.85 -17.26 -9.34
C LYS A 374 20.78 -17.91 -8.46
N GLY A 375 20.29 -17.17 -7.45
CA GLY A 375 19.28 -17.62 -6.51
C GLY A 375 19.84 -18.39 -5.30
N LYS A 376 21.16 -18.49 -5.16
CA LYS A 376 21.78 -19.17 -4.01
C LYS A 376 21.62 -18.30 -2.77
N GLU A 377 21.03 -18.84 -1.70
CA GLU A 377 21.00 -18.20 -0.39
C GLU A 377 22.42 -17.95 0.12
N THR A 378 22.71 -16.71 0.47
CA THR A 378 24.02 -16.25 0.95
C THR A 378 24.00 -15.91 2.42
N ARG A 379 22.83 -15.54 2.97
CA ARG A 379 22.66 -15.10 4.37
C ARG A 379 21.22 -15.17 4.80
N ASP A 380 21.03 -15.42 6.10
CA ASP A 380 19.80 -15.21 6.86
C ASP A 380 19.98 -13.96 7.74
N LEU A 381 19.02 -13.02 7.72
CA LEU A 381 19.06 -11.80 8.51
C LEU A 381 18.52 -12.09 9.92
N SER A 382 19.36 -11.93 10.94
CA SER A 382 18.88 -11.97 12.31
C SER A 382 18.02 -10.77 12.62
N LEU A 383 16.73 -10.97 12.79
CA LEU A 383 15.78 -9.95 13.24
C LEU A 383 15.85 -9.79 14.78
N PRO A 384 15.46 -8.60 15.31
CA PRO A 384 15.59 -8.33 16.75
C PRO A 384 14.75 -9.23 17.65
N ALA A 385 13.59 -9.68 17.18
CA ALA A 385 12.63 -10.52 17.89
C ALA A 385 11.67 -11.19 16.91
N ILE A 386 10.68 -11.92 17.44
CA ILE A 386 9.52 -12.39 16.68
C ILE A 386 8.66 -11.18 16.29
N GLY A 387 8.42 -10.98 14.99
CA GLY A 387 7.66 -9.84 14.49
C GLY A 387 7.62 -9.78 12.96
N THR A 388 7.30 -8.62 12.47
CA THR A 388 7.21 -8.33 11.03
C THR A 388 8.34 -7.39 10.63
N ALA A 389 9.08 -7.77 9.57
CA ALA A 389 10.04 -6.91 8.91
C ALA A 389 9.60 -6.66 7.47
N GLY A 390 9.65 -5.41 7.01
CA GLY A 390 9.28 -5.04 5.64
C GLY A 390 10.02 -3.80 5.18
N GLY A 391 10.08 -3.62 3.87
CA GLY A 391 10.88 -2.58 3.21
C GLY A 391 11.91 -3.22 2.29
N PHE A 392 13.20 -2.99 2.55
CA PHE A 392 14.32 -3.46 1.72
C PHE A 392 14.28 -2.93 0.27
N GLY A 393 13.62 -1.76 0.08
CA GLY A 393 13.57 -1.10 -1.23
C GLY A 393 14.91 -0.46 -1.61
N GLY A 394 15.02 -0.08 -2.87
CA GLY A 394 16.18 0.58 -3.44
C GLY A 394 16.43 0.14 -4.86
N GLU A 395 17.44 0.75 -5.50
CA GLU A 395 17.90 0.36 -6.82
C GLU A 395 18.97 -0.76 -6.73
N ARG A 396 19.16 -1.46 -7.84
CA ARG A 396 20.18 -2.53 -7.97
C ARG A 396 21.58 -2.08 -7.53
N THR A 397 21.93 -0.83 -7.73
CA THR A 397 23.25 -0.26 -7.45
C THR A 397 23.42 0.31 -6.06
N ASP A 398 22.36 0.33 -5.26
CA ASP A 398 22.41 0.90 -3.91
C ASP A 398 23.31 0.07 -2.99
N MET A 399 24.07 0.74 -2.14
CA MET A 399 24.98 0.13 -1.19
C MET A 399 24.37 -0.07 0.20
N GLU A 400 23.14 0.40 0.38
CA GLU A 400 22.36 0.27 1.61
C GLU A 400 20.87 0.15 1.30
N THR A 401 20.13 -0.37 2.25
CA THR A 401 18.67 -0.39 2.22
C THR A 401 18.12 -0.16 3.61
N PHE A 402 16.84 0.18 3.69
CA PHE A 402 16.15 0.40 4.95
C PHE A 402 14.97 -0.56 5.08
N TYR A 403 14.73 -0.99 6.31
CA TYR A 403 13.55 -1.77 6.63
C TYR A 403 12.97 -1.36 7.98
N THR A 404 11.68 -1.58 8.15
CA THR A 404 10.98 -1.39 9.42
C THR A 404 10.75 -2.73 10.07
N PHE A 405 11.08 -2.85 11.34
CA PHE A 405 10.72 -3.99 12.17
C PHE A 405 9.68 -3.57 13.21
N THR A 406 8.64 -4.39 13.41
CA THR A 406 7.63 -4.21 14.44
C THR A 406 7.17 -5.55 15.00
N GLY A 407 6.72 -5.56 16.25
CA GLY A 407 6.16 -6.72 16.92
C GLY A 407 5.13 -6.32 17.98
N PHE A 408 4.53 -7.27 18.65
CA PHE A 408 3.53 -6.98 19.68
C PHE A 408 4.11 -6.18 20.87
N THR A 409 5.39 -6.37 21.16
CA THR A 409 6.11 -5.67 22.23
C THR A 409 7.17 -4.70 21.67
N ALA A 410 7.35 -4.64 20.35
CA ALA A 410 8.37 -3.83 19.68
C ALA A 410 7.70 -2.74 18.82
N PRO A 411 7.82 -1.46 19.18
CA PRO A 411 7.33 -0.35 18.35
C PRO A 411 8.02 -0.34 16.99
N PRO A 412 7.37 0.22 15.93
CA PRO A 412 7.96 0.30 14.60
C PRO A 412 9.32 0.99 14.63
N THR A 413 10.38 0.23 14.41
CA THR A 413 11.77 0.70 14.42
C THR A 413 12.36 0.56 13.03
N ILE A 414 13.00 1.61 12.53
CA ILE A 414 13.64 1.64 11.23
C ILE A 414 15.10 1.23 11.40
N TYR A 415 15.50 0.25 10.60
CA TYR A 415 16.87 -0.24 10.51
C TYR A 415 17.47 0.15 9.17
N ARG A 416 18.78 0.41 9.18
CA ARG A 416 19.64 0.55 8.02
C ARG A 416 20.44 -0.72 7.85
N TYR A 417 20.44 -1.30 6.66
CA TYR A 417 21.28 -2.42 6.30
C TYR A 417 22.32 -1.98 5.28
N ASP A 418 23.60 -2.19 5.59
CA ASP A 418 24.75 -1.87 4.74
C ASP A 418 25.22 -3.15 4.03
N PHE A 419 25.15 -3.17 2.71
CA PHE A 419 25.51 -4.33 1.89
C PHE A 419 27.00 -4.66 1.92
N LYS A 420 27.88 -3.64 2.11
CA LYS A 420 29.32 -3.85 2.14
C LYS A 420 29.77 -4.53 3.43
N THR A 421 29.25 -4.12 4.56
CA THR A 421 29.60 -4.66 5.88
C THR A 421 28.68 -5.79 6.29
N ALA A 422 27.54 -5.94 5.62
CA ALA A 422 26.48 -6.89 5.92
C ALA A 422 25.91 -6.75 7.34
N LYS A 423 25.87 -5.52 7.84
CA LYS A 423 25.37 -5.19 9.17
C LYS A 423 24.06 -4.44 9.08
N SER A 424 23.19 -4.73 10.05
CA SER A 424 21.99 -3.98 10.31
C SER A 424 22.18 -3.16 11.58
N GLU A 425 21.79 -1.90 11.55
CA GLU A 425 21.83 -0.99 12.69
C GLU A 425 20.52 -0.24 12.83
N VAL A 426 20.15 0.11 14.07
CA VAL A 426 18.99 0.97 14.32
C VAL A 426 19.26 2.34 13.72
N PHE A 427 18.41 2.76 12.78
CA PHE A 427 18.45 4.06 12.17
C PHE A 427 17.57 5.06 12.91
N ARG A 428 16.30 4.67 13.19
CA ARG A 428 15.34 5.45 13.98
C ARG A 428 14.44 4.55 14.78
N ALA A 429 14.32 4.83 16.08
CA ALA A 429 13.37 4.16 16.96
C ALA A 429 12.43 5.20 17.57
N PRO A 430 11.12 4.92 17.67
CA PRO A 430 10.18 5.83 18.31
C PRO A 430 10.40 5.90 19.82
N LYS A 431 10.20 7.09 20.40
CA LYS A 431 10.17 7.25 21.86
C LYS A 431 8.73 7.02 22.33
N VAL A 432 8.46 5.88 22.94
CA VAL A 432 7.14 5.50 23.45
C VAL A 432 7.09 5.62 24.97
N GLU A 433 5.90 5.88 25.52
CA GLU A 433 5.68 6.06 26.96
C GLU A 433 5.45 4.74 27.73
N PHE A 434 6.03 3.65 27.28
CA PHE A 434 6.08 2.38 28.01
C PHE A 434 7.45 1.72 27.78
N ASP A 435 7.83 0.82 28.66
CA ASP A 435 9.06 0.05 28.52
C ASP A 435 8.76 -1.24 27.74
N PRO A 436 9.17 -1.36 26.46
CA PRO A 436 8.98 -2.59 25.69
C PRO A 436 9.67 -3.82 26.31
N ALA A 437 10.77 -3.61 27.04
CA ALA A 437 11.52 -4.70 27.68
C ALA A 437 10.80 -5.33 28.90
N ALA A 438 9.75 -4.66 29.41
CA ALA A 438 8.89 -5.23 30.45
C ALA A 438 7.96 -6.34 29.94
N TYR A 439 7.92 -6.58 28.62
CA TYR A 439 7.04 -7.54 27.97
C TYR A 439 7.84 -8.53 27.14
N GLU A 440 7.32 -9.72 26.96
CA GLU A 440 7.90 -10.77 26.12
C GLU A 440 6.84 -11.27 25.14
N THR A 441 7.21 -11.44 23.89
CA THR A 441 6.37 -12.12 22.88
C THR A 441 6.80 -13.56 22.76
N LYS A 442 5.88 -14.50 23.01
CA LYS A 442 6.10 -15.94 22.84
C LYS A 442 5.21 -16.49 21.74
N GLN A 443 5.78 -17.32 20.88
CA GLN A 443 5.00 -18.11 19.95
C GLN A 443 4.76 -19.51 20.53
N VAL A 444 3.49 -19.91 20.54
CA VAL A 444 3.05 -21.26 20.90
C VAL A 444 2.21 -21.86 19.78
N PHE A 445 2.05 -23.17 19.79
CA PHE A 445 1.23 -23.87 18.79
C PHE A 445 0.15 -24.68 19.48
N TYR A 446 -1.06 -24.62 18.96
CA TYR A 446 -2.16 -25.47 19.38
C TYR A 446 -2.77 -26.20 18.18
N PRO A 447 -3.36 -27.40 18.36
CA PRO A 447 -3.99 -28.12 17.28
C PRO A 447 -5.39 -27.56 16.97
N SER A 448 -5.70 -27.37 15.68
CA SER A 448 -7.06 -27.17 15.18
C SER A 448 -7.86 -28.48 15.26
N LYS A 449 -9.17 -28.46 14.96
CA LYS A 449 -10.05 -29.65 14.95
C LYS A 449 -9.56 -30.76 14.03
N ASP A 450 -8.89 -30.40 12.94
CA ASP A 450 -8.29 -31.32 11.95
C ASP A 450 -6.84 -31.73 12.28
N GLY A 451 -6.31 -31.31 13.43
CA GLY A 451 -4.94 -31.57 13.86
C GLY A 451 -3.88 -30.59 13.32
N THR A 452 -4.30 -29.63 12.46
CA THR A 452 -3.37 -28.60 11.96
C THR A 452 -2.81 -27.78 13.11
N LYS A 453 -1.48 -27.63 13.17
CA LYS A 453 -0.82 -26.77 14.16
C LYS A 453 -0.97 -25.31 13.80
N ILE A 454 -1.67 -24.57 14.65
CA ILE A 454 -1.94 -23.13 14.48
C ILE A 454 -0.96 -22.34 15.34
N PRO A 455 -0.16 -21.41 14.77
CA PRO A 455 0.67 -20.51 15.55
C PRO A 455 -0.19 -19.49 16.29
N MET A 456 0.19 -19.17 17.52
CA MET A 456 -0.44 -18.16 18.35
C MET A 456 0.65 -17.39 19.09
N PHE A 457 0.48 -16.09 19.21
CA PHE A 457 1.38 -15.23 19.98
C PHE A 457 0.76 -14.89 21.34
N LEU A 458 1.59 -14.94 22.36
CA LEU A 458 1.26 -14.55 23.74
C LEU A 458 2.15 -13.39 24.18
#